data_643c9088db1dd00bf21ae85655282b3a
#
_entry.id   643c9088db1dd00bf21ae85655282b3a
#
_cell.length_a   1.000
_cell.length_b   1.000
_cell.length_c   1.000
_cell.angle_alpha   90.00
_cell.angle_beta   90.00
_cell.angle_gamma   90.00
#
_symmetry.space_group_name_H-M   'P 1'
#
loop_
_entity.id
_entity.type
_entity.pdbx_description
1 polymer ?
#
loop_
_entity_poly.entity_id
_entity_poly.type
_entity_poly.pdbx_seq_one_letter_code
_entity_poly.pdbx_strand_id
1 'polypeptide(L)'
;MSTFIDLSGTAELPAIPELREGAAMLLKCSSRAGESIRRAHSHWSLLAAAYAAPEQHLVHAALDGPRVAGESVLESAVRAAAALETFAAAVDGIRRKRLALQGAVEDLQAEERLAAGPVLALLSENSPGTLPGHLLQAEADRLAADLASAEDECIRILTLLAGWTIDSTTSGAGVYSDTRVSAMP
;
A
#
# COMPACT_ATOMS: atom_id res chain seq x y z
N MET A 1 23.83 -23.70 27.48
CA MET A 1 23.89 -22.32 26.88
C MET A 1 22.52 -22.02 26.32
N SER A 2 21.86 -20.96 26.75
CA SER A 2 20.51 -20.63 26.27
C SER A 2 20.60 -20.05 24.84
N THR A 3 19.92 -20.67 23.91
CA THR A 3 19.88 -20.20 22.51
C THR A 3 19.01 -18.96 22.46
N PHE A 4 19.61 -17.82 22.10
CA PHE A 4 18.90 -16.55 21.87
C PHE A 4 18.59 -16.42 20.38
N ILE A 5 17.33 -16.19 20.04
CA ILE A 5 16.87 -15.95 18.67
C ILE A 5 16.32 -14.54 18.59
N ASP A 6 16.86 -13.74 17.66
CA ASP A 6 16.47 -12.35 17.47
C ASP A 6 15.26 -12.23 16.53
N LEU A 7 14.15 -11.75 17.06
CA LEU A 7 12.89 -11.46 16.34
C LEU A 7 12.63 -9.96 16.20
N SER A 8 13.64 -9.12 16.50
CA SER A 8 13.48 -7.66 16.49
C SER A 8 13.11 -7.11 15.12
N GLY A 9 13.61 -7.70 14.03
CA GLY A 9 13.31 -7.28 12.66
C GLY A 9 11.83 -7.37 12.25
N THR A 10 11.00 -8.03 13.07
CA THR A 10 9.54 -8.10 12.89
C THR A 10 8.76 -7.65 14.11
N ALA A 11 9.39 -6.89 15.03
CA ALA A 11 8.75 -6.47 16.27
C ALA A 11 7.61 -5.49 16.05
N GLU A 12 7.78 -4.56 15.12
CA GLU A 12 6.84 -3.49 14.79
C GLU A 12 6.12 -3.78 13.46
N LEU A 13 5.11 -4.64 13.52
CA LEU A 13 4.27 -4.90 12.35
C LEU A 13 3.13 -3.90 12.29
N PRO A 14 2.83 -3.31 11.10
CA PRO A 14 1.72 -2.39 10.91
C PRO A 14 0.37 -2.99 11.31
N ALA A 15 -0.57 -2.12 11.69
CA ALA A 15 -1.93 -2.52 12.00
C ALA A 15 -2.71 -2.84 10.72
N ILE A 16 -2.94 -4.12 10.44
CA ILE A 16 -3.63 -4.60 9.23
C ILE A 16 -5.02 -3.98 9.06
N PRO A 17 -5.86 -3.84 10.11
CA PRO A 17 -7.16 -3.19 9.97
C PRO A 17 -7.06 -1.75 9.47
N GLU A 18 -6.09 -0.97 9.95
CA GLU A 18 -5.87 0.42 9.55
C GLU A 18 -5.44 0.52 8.09
N LEU A 19 -4.57 -0.38 7.61
CA LEU A 19 -4.17 -0.45 6.20
C LEU A 19 -5.36 -0.72 5.28
N ARG A 20 -6.21 -1.69 5.64
CA ARG A 20 -7.41 -2.04 4.87
C ARG A 20 -8.46 -0.94 4.91
N GLU A 21 -8.67 -0.32 6.06
CA GLU A 21 -9.58 0.82 6.19
C GLU A 21 -9.10 2.00 5.34
N GLY A 22 -7.80 2.31 5.35
CA GLY A 22 -7.18 3.32 4.50
C GLY A 22 -7.38 3.04 3.02
N ALA A 23 -7.16 1.80 2.57
CA ALA A 23 -7.42 1.37 1.19
C ALA A 23 -8.89 1.54 0.79
N ALA A 24 -9.81 1.11 1.64
CA ALA A 24 -11.26 1.23 1.41
C ALA A 24 -11.71 2.71 1.37
N MET A 25 -11.17 3.55 2.27
CA MET A 25 -11.46 4.97 2.30
C MET A 25 -10.95 5.68 1.03
N LEU A 26 -9.75 5.35 0.56
CA LEU A 26 -9.19 5.86 -0.68
C LEU A 26 -10.10 5.55 -1.88
N LEU A 27 -10.55 4.31 -2.03
CA LEU A 27 -11.49 3.90 -3.07
C LEU A 27 -12.83 4.63 -2.98
N LYS A 28 -13.37 4.77 -1.79
CA LYS A 28 -14.64 5.46 -1.55
C LYS A 28 -14.57 6.93 -1.90
N CYS A 29 -13.50 7.63 -1.50
CA CYS A 29 -13.33 9.05 -1.78
C CYS A 29 -13.10 9.30 -3.28
N SER A 30 -12.24 8.51 -3.94
CA SER A 30 -11.96 8.65 -5.37
C SER A 30 -13.18 8.31 -6.23
N SER A 31 -13.96 7.28 -5.88
CA SER A 31 -15.20 6.94 -6.57
C SER A 31 -16.24 8.07 -6.48
N ARG A 32 -16.40 8.68 -5.30
CA ARG A 32 -17.30 9.83 -5.12
C ARG A 32 -16.85 11.04 -5.93
N ALA A 33 -15.54 11.32 -5.95
CA ALA A 33 -14.99 12.41 -6.75
C ALA A 33 -15.22 12.18 -8.25
N GLY A 34 -14.91 10.97 -8.74
CA GLY A 34 -15.15 10.58 -10.13
C GLY A 34 -16.63 10.66 -10.54
N GLU A 35 -17.54 10.24 -9.66
CA GLU A 35 -18.98 10.36 -9.91
C GLU A 35 -19.44 11.82 -9.96
N SER A 36 -18.91 12.69 -9.08
CA SER A 36 -19.21 14.11 -9.08
C SER A 36 -18.74 14.79 -10.37
N ILE A 37 -17.54 14.44 -10.86
CA ILE A 37 -16.99 14.95 -12.11
C ILE A 37 -17.84 14.48 -13.30
N ARG A 38 -18.21 13.19 -13.36
CA ARG A 38 -19.08 12.67 -14.44
C ARG A 38 -20.44 13.35 -14.44
N ARG A 39 -21.03 13.59 -13.27
CA ARG A 39 -22.30 14.31 -13.12
C ARG A 39 -22.17 15.75 -13.59
N ALA A 40 -21.11 16.46 -13.19
CA ALA A 40 -20.83 17.81 -13.67
C ALA A 40 -20.68 17.86 -15.19
N HIS A 41 -19.91 16.93 -15.78
CA HIS A 41 -19.74 16.82 -17.22
C HIS A 41 -21.06 16.55 -17.93
N SER A 42 -21.92 15.69 -17.38
CA SER A 42 -23.26 15.42 -17.96
C SER A 42 -24.15 16.66 -17.96
N HIS A 43 -24.19 17.42 -16.85
CA HIS A 43 -24.93 18.68 -16.82
C HIS A 43 -24.36 19.73 -17.77
N TRP A 44 -23.01 19.79 -17.85
CA TRP A 44 -22.34 20.71 -18.78
C TRP A 44 -22.65 20.38 -20.24
N SER A 45 -22.70 19.12 -20.61
CA SER A 45 -23.04 18.68 -21.97
C SER A 45 -24.44 19.14 -22.40
N LEU A 46 -25.40 19.11 -21.45
CA LEU A 46 -26.77 19.61 -21.70
C LEU A 46 -26.78 21.14 -21.91
N LEU A 47 -26.00 21.87 -21.11
CA LEU A 47 -25.89 23.33 -21.22
C LEU A 47 -25.18 23.70 -22.57
N ALA A 48 -24.08 23.01 -22.87
CA ALA A 48 -23.29 23.23 -24.05
C ALA A 48 -24.11 22.98 -25.35
N ALA A 49 -24.99 21.96 -25.33
CA ALA A 49 -25.87 21.68 -26.46
C ALA A 49 -26.90 22.79 -26.74
N ALA A 50 -27.23 23.60 -25.74
CA ALA A 50 -28.13 24.76 -25.89
C ALA A 50 -27.39 26.05 -26.25
N TYR A 51 -26.05 26.05 -26.21
CA TYR A 51 -25.24 27.24 -26.49
C TYR A 51 -24.82 27.30 -27.97
N ALA A 52 -25.25 28.35 -28.65
CA ALA A 52 -24.96 28.58 -30.07
C ALA A 52 -24.21 29.92 -30.23
N ALA A 53 -22.90 29.86 -30.34
CA ALA A 53 -22.03 31.00 -30.56
C ALA A 53 -20.76 30.56 -31.33
N PRO A 54 -19.99 31.48 -31.94
CA PRO A 54 -18.77 31.14 -32.69
C PRO A 54 -17.76 30.32 -31.86
N GLU A 55 -17.68 30.55 -30.54
CA GLU A 55 -16.80 29.88 -29.58
C GLU A 55 -17.39 28.62 -28.94
N GLN A 56 -18.55 28.14 -29.42
CA GLN A 56 -19.23 26.98 -28.83
C GLN A 56 -18.35 25.74 -28.66
N HIS A 57 -17.37 25.52 -29.55
CA HIS A 57 -16.45 24.39 -29.47
C HIS A 57 -15.56 24.43 -28.20
N LEU A 58 -15.16 25.63 -27.75
CA LEU A 58 -14.40 25.82 -26.50
C LEU A 58 -15.26 25.51 -25.28
N VAL A 59 -16.52 25.93 -25.32
CA VAL A 59 -17.48 25.64 -24.24
C VAL A 59 -17.76 24.15 -24.16
N HIS A 60 -17.94 23.47 -25.32
CA HIS A 60 -18.18 22.02 -25.32
C HIS A 60 -17.00 21.23 -24.73
N ALA A 61 -15.76 21.64 -25.08
CA ALA A 61 -14.54 20.96 -24.63
C ALA A 61 -14.10 21.33 -23.17
N ALA A 62 -14.71 22.34 -22.54
CA ALA A 62 -14.20 22.91 -21.29
C ALA A 62 -14.07 21.91 -20.13
N LEU A 63 -14.92 20.88 -20.04
CA LEU A 63 -14.89 19.86 -18.99
C LEU A 63 -14.25 18.54 -19.44
N ASP A 64 -13.74 18.41 -20.65
CA ASP A 64 -13.07 17.17 -21.09
C ASP A 64 -11.79 16.93 -20.30
N GLY A 65 -10.98 17.95 -20.08
CA GLY A 65 -9.76 17.86 -19.27
C GLY A 65 -10.06 17.40 -17.82
N PRO A 66 -10.93 18.08 -17.08
CA PRO A 66 -11.35 17.64 -15.75
C PRO A 66 -11.91 16.22 -15.70
N ARG A 67 -12.67 15.78 -16.72
CA ARG A 67 -13.20 14.41 -16.80
C ARG A 67 -12.07 13.40 -16.92
N VAL A 68 -11.13 13.60 -17.86
CA VAL A 68 -9.98 12.72 -18.05
C VAL A 68 -9.10 12.68 -16.80
N ALA A 69 -8.85 13.83 -16.18
CA ALA A 69 -8.09 13.90 -14.93
C ALA A 69 -8.78 13.12 -13.80
N GLY A 70 -10.11 13.23 -13.70
CA GLY A 70 -10.88 12.49 -12.68
C GLY A 70 -10.84 10.96 -12.89
N GLU A 71 -10.90 10.50 -14.13
CA GLU A 71 -10.74 9.07 -14.47
C GLU A 71 -9.34 8.57 -14.11
N SER A 72 -8.31 9.35 -14.39
CA SER A 72 -6.93 9.08 -14.07
C SER A 72 -6.68 9.00 -12.55
N VAL A 73 -7.26 9.92 -11.76
CA VAL A 73 -7.19 9.89 -10.29
C VAL A 73 -7.88 8.64 -9.75
N LEU A 74 -9.03 8.26 -10.30
CA LEU A 74 -9.72 7.04 -9.89
C LEU A 74 -8.87 5.79 -10.16
N GLU A 75 -8.26 5.69 -11.35
CA GLU A 75 -7.38 4.58 -11.70
C GLU A 75 -6.16 4.50 -10.76
N SER A 76 -5.53 5.64 -10.47
CA SER A 76 -4.42 5.72 -9.52
C SER A 76 -4.82 5.28 -8.11
N ALA A 77 -6.01 5.69 -7.66
CA ALA A 77 -6.54 5.29 -6.36
C ALA A 77 -6.84 3.77 -6.28
N VAL A 78 -7.34 3.17 -7.36
CA VAL A 78 -7.54 1.70 -7.42
C VAL A 78 -6.20 0.97 -7.32
N ARG A 79 -5.18 1.42 -8.02
CA ARG A 79 -3.84 0.83 -7.96
C ARG A 79 -3.20 1.00 -6.57
N ALA A 80 -3.34 2.18 -5.96
CA ALA A 80 -2.84 2.44 -4.62
C ALA A 80 -3.54 1.57 -3.57
N ALA A 81 -4.85 1.43 -3.64
CA ALA A 81 -5.61 0.56 -2.76
C ALA A 81 -5.20 -0.91 -2.91
N ALA A 82 -4.99 -1.38 -4.14
CA ALA A 82 -4.51 -2.74 -4.40
C ALA A 82 -3.10 -2.98 -3.83
N ALA A 83 -2.20 -1.99 -3.90
CA ALA A 83 -0.87 -2.09 -3.28
C ALA A 83 -0.96 -2.19 -1.75
N LEU A 84 -1.81 -1.39 -1.11
CA LEU A 84 -2.05 -1.45 0.33
C LEU A 84 -2.67 -2.79 0.77
N GLU A 85 -3.61 -3.33 0.03
CA GLU A 85 -4.20 -4.65 0.32
C GLU A 85 -3.17 -5.78 0.15
N THR A 86 -2.31 -5.71 -0.87
CA THR A 86 -1.22 -6.67 -1.07
C THR A 86 -0.23 -6.62 0.09
N PHE A 87 0.14 -5.42 0.52
CA PHE A 87 1.01 -5.21 1.67
C PHE A 87 0.36 -5.73 2.96
N ALA A 88 -0.92 -5.42 3.20
CA ALA A 88 -1.66 -5.92 4.36
C ALA A 88 -1.71 -7.46 4.39
N ALA A 89 -1.87 -8.12 3.24
CA ALA A 89 -1.85 -9.57 3.13
C ALA A 89 -0.45 -10.16 3.44
N ALA A 90 0.62 -9.50 2.97
CA ALA A 90 1.99 -9.91 3.29
C ALA A 90 2.28 -9.79 4.80
N VAL A 91 1.91 -8.66 5.42
CA VAL A 91 2.04 -8.46 6.88
C VAL A 91 1.26 -9.50 7.68
N ASP A 92 0.05 -9.87 7.25
CA ASP A 92 -0.75 -10.93 7.88
C ASP A 92 -0.05 -12.29 7.81
N GLY A 93 0.53 -12.62 6.65
CA GLY A 93 1.33 -13.82 6.47
C GLY A 93 2.55 -13.87 7.39
N ILE A 94 3.30 -12.76 7.45
CA ILE A 94 4.48 -12.60 8.32
C ILE A 94 4.09 -12.73 9.79
N ARG A 95 3.00 -12.10 10.22
CA ARG A 95 2.49 -12.20 11.60
C ARG A 95 2.19 -13.63 12.01
N ARG A 96 1.54 -14.41 11.14
CA ARG A 96 1.24 -15.83 11.41
C ARG A 96 2.51 -16.67 11.50
N LYS A 97 3.46 -16.48 10.59
CA LYS A 97 4.75 -17.18 10.61
C LYS A 97 5.57 -16.82 11.87
N ARG A 98 5.56 -15.52 12.24
CA ARG A 98 6.23 -15.06 13.46
C ARG A 98 5.68 -15.72 14.72
N LEU A 99 4.34 -15.84 14.83
CA LEU A 99 3.71 -16.54 15.96
C LEU A 99 4.11 -18.01 16.01
N ALA A 100 4.14 -18.69 14.87
CA ALA A 100 4.60 -20.08 14.79
C ALA A 100 6.08 -20.21 15.19
N LEU A 101 6.93 -19.27 14.75
CA LEU A 101 8.34 -19.24 15.10
C LEU A 101 8.56 -18.96 16.60
N GLN A 102 7.77 -18.08 17.21
CA GLN A 102 7.80 -17.86 18.66
C GLN A 102 7.48 -19.14 19.44
N GLY A 103 6.46 -19.89 19.03
CA GLY A 103 6.16 -21.19 19.62
C GLY A 103 7.34 -22.18 19.52
N ALA A 104 7.95 -22.27 18.32
CA ALA A 104 9.11 -23.15 18.12
C ALA A 104 10.33 -22.73 18.97
N VAL A 105 10.53 -21.44 19.20
CA VAL A 105 11.57 -20.92 20.10
C VAL A 105 11.28 -21.29 21.56
N GLU A 106 10.02 -21.18 21.99
CA GLU A 106 9.60 -21.57 23.35
C GLU A 106 9.80 -23.09 23.58
N ASP A 107 9.45 -23.92 22.59
CA ASP A 107 9.65 -25.36 22.63
C ASP A 107 11.15 -25.72 22.76
N LEU A 108 12.01 -25.10 21.92
CA LEU A 108 13.46 -25.28 22.01
C LEU A 108 14.02 -24.89 23.38
N GLN A 109 13.60 -23.76 23.91
CA GLN A 109 14.02 -23.32 25.26
C GLN A 109 13.52 -24.25 26.39
N ALA A 110 12.33 -24.83 26.21
CA ALA A 110 11.81 -25.81 27.17
C ALA A 110 12.65 -27.10 27.15
N GLU A 111 13.01 -27.59 25.96
CA GLU A 111 13.89 -28.76 25.82
C GLU A 111 15.29 -28.50 26.40
N GLU A 112 15.89 -27.32 26.11
CA GLU A 112 17.19 -26.96 26.72
C GLU A 112 17.15 -26.93 28.24
N ARG A 113 16.04 -26.44 28.84
CA ARG A 113 15.85 -26.44 30.30
C ARG A 113 15.73 -27.85 30.88
N LEU A 114 15.01 -28.75 30.18
CA LEU A 114 14.86 -30.16 30.58
C LEU A 114 16.19 -30.89 30.47
N ALA A 115 16.95 -30.67 29.39
CA ALA A 115 18.25 -31.28 29.16
C ALA A 115 19.32 -30.80 30.19
N ALA A 116 19.17 -29.62 30.76
CA ALA A 116 20.07 -29.09 31.83
C ALA A 116 19.83 -29.74 33.17
N GLY A 117 18.76 -30.56 33.35
CA GLY A 117 18.47 -31.31 34.59
C GLY A 117 19.38 -32.54 34.74
N PRO A 118 19.85 -32.86 35.97
CA PRO A 118 20.87 -33.90 36.21
C PRO A 118 20.43 -35.33 35.90
N VAL A 119 19.16 -35.59 35.65
CA VAL A 119 18.61 -36.94 35.43
C VAL A 119 18.39 -37.29 33.94
N LEU A 120 18.27 -36.33 33.05
CA LEU A 120 17.88 -36.54 31.67
C LEU A 120 19.03 -36.46 30.63
N ALA A 121 20.22 -36.08 31.06
CA ALA A 121 21.41 -36.04 30.17
C ALA A 121 21.77 -37.41 29.54
N LEU A 122 21.26 -38.52 30.13
CA LEU A 122 21.47 -39.87 29.63
C LEU A 122 20.41 -40.38 28.64
N LEU A 123 19.31 -39.65 28.43
CA LEU A 123 18.20 -40.05 27.56
C LEU A 123 18.01 -39.15 26.34
N SER A 124 18.82 -38.10 26.20
CA SER A 124 18.59 -37.04 25.21
C SER A 124 19.15 -37.33 23.79
N GLU A 125 19.64 -38.54 23.52
CA GLU A 125 20.20 -38.84 22.17
C GLU A 125 19.15 -39.07 21.06
N ASN A 126 17.84 -39.04 21.36
CA ASN A 126 16.80 -39.34 20.39
C ASN A 126 15.50 -38.51 20.55
N SER A 127 15.56 -37.21 20.79
CA SER A 127 14.34 -36.37 20.67
C SER A 127 14.14 -35.99 19.20
N PRO A 128 13.19 -36.60 18.49
CA PRO A 128 12.89 -36.22 17.11
C PRO A 128 11.98 -34.98 17.11
N GLY A 129 12.47 -33.85 16.68
CA GLY A 129 11.55 -32.82 16.24
C GLY A 129 11.88 -31.35 16.43
N THR A 130 12.85 -31.01 17.28
CA THR A 130 13.15 -29.58 17.49
C THR A 130 14.10 -29.04 16.44
N LEU A 131 13.71 -27.98 15.76
CA LEU A 131 14.58 -27.32 14.79
C LEU A 131 15.81 -26.73 15.50
N PRO A 132 17.03 -26.95 14.98
CA PRO A 132 18.22 -26.34 15.55
C PRO A 132 18.10 -24.81 15.60
N GLY A 133 18.60 -24.16 16.66
CA GLY A 133 18.48 -22.71 16.87
C GLY A 133 18.96 -21.87 15.68
N HIS A 134 19.99 -22.32 14.95
CA HIS A 134 20.44 -21.59 13.75
C HIS A 134 19.43 -21.60 12.59
N LEU A 135 18.57 -22.63 12.48
CA LEU A 135 17.50 -22.67 11.48
C LEU A 135 16.35 -21.74 11.88
N LEU A 136 16.03 -21.64 13.17
CA LEU A 136 15.04 -20.70 13.67
C LEU A 136 15.51 -19.26 13.50
N GLN A 137 16.81 -18.98 13.71
CA GLN A 137 17.37 -17.66 13.42
C GLN A 137 17.32 -17.34 11.91
N ALA A 138 17.68 -18.28 11.06
CA ALA A 138 17.60 -18.08 9.61
C ALA A 138 16.16 -17.80 9.13
N GLU A 139 15.16 -18.43 9.74
CA GLU A 139 13.75 -18.14 9.44
C GLU A 139 13.32 -16.76 9.98
N ALA A 140 13.80 -16.34 11.15
CA ALA A 140 13.58 -14.99 11.66
C ALA A 140 14.15 -13.91 10.73
N ASP A 141 15.40 -14.10 10.27
CA ASP A 141 16.07 -13.20 9.33
C ASP A 141 15.32 -13.14 7.99
N ARG A 142 14.81 -14.28 7.53
CA ARG A 142 13.99 -14.35 6.31
C ARG A 142 12.68 -13.59 6.45
N LEU A 143 11.99 -13.70 7.59
CA LEU A 143 10.76 -12.94 7.83
C LEU A 143 11.00 -11.44 7.86
N ALA A 144 12.14 -10.99 8.41
CA ALA A 144 12.53 -9.58 8.38
C ALA A 144 12.80 -9.09 6.94
N ALA A 145 13.47 -9.91 6.13
CA ALA A 145 13.72 -9.60 4.73
C ALA A 145 12.43 -9.58 3.90
N ASP A 146 11.50 -10.53 4.14
CA ASP A 146 10.19 -10.57 3.49
C ASP A 146 9.37 -9.29 3.81
N LEU A 147 9.43 -8.81 5.05
CA LEU A 147 8.77 -7.56 5.47
C LEU A 147 9.36 -6.36 4.73
N ALA A 148 10.67 -6.19 4.77
CA ALA A 148 11.37 -5.09 4.08
C ALA A 148 11.05 -5.09 2.58
N SER A 149 11.06 -6.26 1.93
CA SER A 149 10.72 -6.38 0.51
C SER A 149 9.27 -5.99 0.21
N ALA A 150 8.33 -6.35 1.09
CA ALA A 150 6.92 -5.97 0.92
C ALA A 150 6.69 -4.47 1.13
N GLU A 151 7.40 -3.84 2.08
CA GLU A 151 7.39 -2.39 2.31
C GLU A 151 7.96 -1.64 1.11
N ASP A 152 9.13 -2.02 0.62
CA ASP A 152 9.79 -1.40 -0.52
C ASP A 152 8.91 -1.45 -1.78
N GLU A 153 8.28 -2.58 -2.06
CA GLU A 153 7.38 -2.73 -3.22
C GLU A 153 6.14 -1.85 -3.09
N CYS A 154 5.53 -1.78 -1.89
CA CYS A 154 4.40 -0.90 -1.63
C CYS A 154 4.79 0.56 -1.82
N ILE A 155 5.90 1.01 -1.22
CA ILE A 155 6.44 2.36 -1.34
C ILE A 155 6.73 2.69 -2.80
N ARG A 156 7.37 1.78 -3.54
CA ARG A 156 7.69 1.95 -4.96
C ARG A 156 6.43 2.22 -5.80
N ILE A 157 5.37 1.43 -5.59
CA ILE A 157 4.11 1.61 -6.32
C ILE A 157 3.46 2.95 -5.97
N LEU A 158 3.37 3.29 -4.68
CA LEU A 158 2.77 4.54 -4.23
C LEU A 158 3.54 5.77 -4.73
N THR A 159 4.87 5.71 -4.75
CA THR A 159 5.73 6.79 -5.25
C THR A 159 5.56 7.00 -6.75
N LEU A 160 5.48 5.92 -7.54
CA LEU A 160 5.21 6.01 -8.98
C LEU A 160 3.85 6.65 -9.26
N LEU A 161 2.82 6.31 -8.50
CA LEU A 161 1.48 6.89 -8.64
C LEU A 161 1.45 8.37 -8.22
N ALA A 162 2.18 8.76 -7.18
CA ALA A 162 2.30 10.16 -6.75
C ALA A 162 3.03 11.02 -7.78
N GLY A 163 4.10 10.53 -8.39
CA GLY A 163 4.84 11.23 -9.45
C GLY A 163 3.98 11.48 -10.69
N TRP A 164 3.15 10.52 -11.07
CA TRP A 164 2.28 10.64 -12.24
C TRP A 164 1.14 11.68 -12.05
N THR A 165 0.60 11.80 -10.83
CA THR A 165 -0.43 12.80 -10.52
C THR A 165 0.10 14.24 -10.56
N ILE A 166 1.36 14.46 -10.22
CA ILE A 166 1.98 15.80 -10.24
C ILE A 166 2.17 16.27 -11.69
N ASP A 167 2.65 15.43 -12.58
CA ASP A 167 2.87 15.76 -13.99
C ASP A 167 1.55 16.06 -14.73
N SER A 168 0.49 15.31 -14.41
CA SER A 168 -0.85 15.50 -15.02
C SER A 168 -1.50 16.83 -14.63
N THR A 169 -1.26 17.32 -13.40
CA THR A 169 -1.80 18.61 -12.93
C THR A 169 -1.02 19.80 -13.49
N THR A 170 0.28 19.64 -13.75
CA THR A 170 1.12 20.72 -14.29
C THR A 170 0.86 20.96 -15.78
N SER A 171 0.52 19.92 -16.54
CA SER A 171 0.20 20.03 -17.98
C SER A 171 -1.15 20.71 -18.25
N GLY A 172 -2.07 20.72 -17.29
CA GLY A 172 -3.39 21.39 -17.44
C GLY A 172 -3.41 22.87 -17.07
N ALA A 173 -2.40 23.37 -16.35
CA ALA A 173 -2.36 24.76 -15.89
C ALA A 173 -1.78 25.76 -16.90
N GLY A 174 -1.32 25.28 -18.06
CA GLY A 174 -0.59 26.09 -19.03
C GLY A 174 -1.42 26.89 -20.04
N VAL A 175 -2.75 26.88 -19.97
CA VAL A 175 -3.61 27.52 -21.00
C VAL A 175 -4.30 28.83 -20.55
N TYR A 176 -4.13 29.24 -19.31
CA TYR A 176 -4.71 30.49 -18.78
C TYR A 176 -3.64 31.54 -18.45
N SER A 177 -2.72 31.81 -19.35
CA SER A 177 -1.85 32.97 -19.24
C SER A 177 -1.85 33.75 -20.54
N ASP A 178 -2.33 34.96 -20.42
CA ASP A 178 -2.15 36.10 -21.35
C ASP A 178 -3.27 36.39 -22.35
N THR A 179 -4.38 36.92 -21.80
CA THR A 179 -5.10 37.93 -22.57
C THR A 179 -4.94 39.27 -21.84
N ARG A 180 -3.81 39.96 -22.06
CA ARG A 180 -3.69 41.38 -21.80
C ARG A 180 -4.70 42.09 -22.69
N VAL A 181 -5.77 42.56 -22.08
CA VAL A 181 -6.63 43.58 -22.68
C VAL A 181 -5.79 44.86 -22.78
N SER A 182 -5.24 45.13 -23.97
CA SER A 182 -4.73 46.45 -24.32
C SER A 182 -5.92 47.41 -24.40
N ALA A 183 -6.06 48.26 -23.39
CA ALA A 183 -6.89 49.47 -23.48
C ALA A 183 -6.26 50.36 -24.54
N MET A 184 -6.99 50.63 -25.60
CA MET A 184 -6.70 51.74 -26.53
C MET A 184 -7.32 53.05 -25.99
N PRO A 185 -6.67 54.18 -26.24
CA PRO A 185 -7.03 55.52 -25.77
C PRO A 185 -8.33 56.08 -26.36
#